data_cf6a2cecea1c956e1cd0e0b03e7ca41a
#
_entry.id   cf6a2cecea1c956e1cd0e0b03e7ca41a
#
_cell.length_a   1.000
_cell.length_b   1.000
_cell.length_c   1.000
_cell.angle_alpha   90.00
_cell.angle_beta   90.00
_cell.angle_gamma   90.00
#
_symmetry.space_group_name_H-M   'P 1'
#
loop_
_entity.id
_entity.type
_entity.pdbx_description
1 polymer ?
#
loop_
_entity_poly.entity_id
_entity_poly.type
_entity_poly.pdbx_seq_one_letter_code
_entity_poly.pdbx_strand_id
1 'polypeptide(L)'
;MSRQPLRNAKERLRLFLSECGRRARVLRDSLRRQPNRIDPSLRFVPGFRYGYWEREARGLELLKEWLSPEQFAQYHSKSYFEVTGCHSGKRYRISHGTSMNIHELDGAGCPCVGWCFAPKGYLVAGDVMLAQKIALETDERGALNVANKFFVPTSRRNMHLHY
;
A
#
# COMPACT_ATOMS: atom_id res chain seq x y z
N MET A 1 -40.61 12.35 11.72
CA MET A 1 -39.26 12.22 11.10
C MET A 1 -38.24 12.22 12.22
N SER A 2 -37.79 11.03 12.63
CA SER A 2 -36.95 10.82 13.82
C SER A 2 -35.47 10.89 13.42
N ARG A 3 -34.76 11.93 13.90
CA ARG A 3 -33.30 12.04 13.73
C ARG A 3 -32.63 11.09 14.75
N GLN A 4 -31.97 10.03 14.28
CA GLN A 4 -31.15 9.18 15.14
C GLN A 4 -29.98 10.01 15.72
N PRO A 5 -29.67 9.86 17.04
CA PRO A 5 -28.57 10.57 17.66
C PRO A 5 -27.23 10.10 17.10
N LEU A 6 -26.33 11.05 16.94
CA LEU A 6 -24.96 10.86 16.50
C LEU A 6 -24.27 9.83 17.40
N ARG A 7 -23.96 8.65 16.86
CA ARG A 7 -23.17 7.64 17.54
C ARG A 7 -21.81 8.23 17.96
N ASN A 8 -21.42 7.97 19.21
CA ASN A 8 -20.19 8.46 19.82
C ASN A 8 -18.97 8.14 18.92
N ALA A 9 -18.00 9.06 18.82
CA ALA A 9 -16.80 8.92 18.01
C ALA A 9 -16.06 7.58 18.28
N LYS A 10 -16.09 7.09 19.54
CA LYS A 10 -15.53 5.78 19.93
C LYS A 10 -16.28 4.59 19.32
N GLU A 11 -17.59 4.65 19.14
CA GLU A 11 -18.35 3.58 18.46
C GLU A 11 -18.09 3.58 16.95
N ARG A 12 -18.01 4.75 16.34
CA ARG A 12 -17.65 4.88 14.92
C ARG A 12 -16.26 4.34 14.67
N LEU A 13 -15.29 4.63 15.55
CA LEU A 13 -13.93 4.11 15.49
C LEU A 13 -13.90 2.59 15.68
N ARG A 14 -14.68 2.04 16.66
CA ARG A 14 -14.78 0.58 16.85
C ARG A 14 -15.40 -0.14 15.64
N LEU A 15 -16.45 0.40 15.06
CA LEU A 15 -17.07 -0.15 13.85
C LEU A 15 -16.10 -0.07 12.66
N PHE A 16 -15.40 1.04 12.51
CA PHE A 16 -14.37 1.21 11.49
C PHE A 16 -13.23 0.19 11.66
N LEU A 17 -12.70 0.05 12.89
CA LEU A 17 -11.63 -0.92 13.19
C LEU A 17 -12.10 -2.37 13.00
N SER A 18 -13.36 -2.71 13.32
CA SER A 18 -13.91 -4.05 13.12
C SER A 18 -14.09 -4.37 11.63
N GLU A 19 -14.47 -3.37 10.83
CA GLU A 19 -14.61 -3.49 9.37
C GLU A 19 -13.25 -3.60 8.69
N CYS A 20 -12.28 -2.77 9.10
CA CYS A 20 -10.89 -2.89 8.69
C CYS A 20 -10.29 -4.24 9.07
N GLY A 21 -10.54 -4.76 10.27
CA GLY A 21 -10.08 -6.06 10.72
C GLY A 21 -10.68 -7.23 9.94
N ARG A 22 -11.94 -7.15 9.49
CA ARG A 22 -12.56 -8.14 8.60
C ARG A 22 -11.96 -8.08 7.19
N ARG A 23 -11.79 -6.88 6.63
CA ARG A 23 -11.19 -6.66 5.30
C ARG A 23 -9.71 -7.04 5.28
N ALA A 24 -8.96 -6.74 6.34
CA ALA A 24 -7.56 -7.17 6.50
C ALA A 24 -7.43 -8.70 6.58
N ARG A 25 -8.37 -9.42 7.20
CA ARG A 25 -8.38 -10.89 7.20
C ARG A 25 -8.61 -11.47 5.80
N VAL A 26 -9.55 -10.95 5.04
CA VAL A 26 -9.81 -11.37 3.66
C VAL A 26 -8.59 -11.11 2.77
N LEU A 27 -7.94 -9.94 2.92
CA LEU A 27 -6.69 -9.62 2.24
C LEU A 27 -5.54 -10.54 2.66
N ARG A 28 -5.39 -10.83 3.96
CA ARG A 28 -4.38 -11.76 4.47
C ARG A 28 -4.55 -13.18 3.92
N ASP A 29 -5.79 -13.68 3.83
CA ASP A 29 -6.07 -15.00 3.27
C ASP A 29 -5.84 -15.02 1.76
N SER A 30 -6.06 -13.89 1.09
CA SER A 30 -5.70 -13.68 -0.31
C SER A 30 -4.18 -13.65 -0.53
N LEU A 31 -3.40 -13.05 0.37
CA LEU A 31 -1.94 -13.01 0.32
C LEU A 31 -1.28 -14.37 0.57
N ARG A 32 -1.92 -15.25 1.35
CA ARG A 32 -1.35 -16.58 1.72
C ARG A 32 -1.38 -17.64 0.63
N ARG A 33 -2.14 -17.46 -0.42
CA ARG A 33 -2.36 -18.52 -1.43
C ARG A 33 -1.86 -18.12 -2.81
N GLN A 34 -0.68 -18.55 -3.22
CA GLN A 34 -0.10 -18.94 -4.53
C GLN A 34 1.09 -18.18 -5.13
N PRO A 35 1.94 -18.91 -5.89
CA PRO A 35 2.98 -18.32 -6.71
C PRO A 35 2.38 -17.73 -8.01
N ASN A 36 2.92 -16.59 -8.37
CA ASN A 36 2.55 -15.81 -9.55
C ASN A 36 3.05 -16.52 -10.82
N ARG A 37 2.20 -17.33 -11.47
CA ARG A 37 2.40 -17.68 -12.88
C ARG A 37 1.59 -16.72 -13.73
N ILE A 38 2.26 -15.73 -14.29
CA ILE A 38 1.70 -14.91 -15.36
C ILE A 38 1.60 -15.82 -16.59
N ASP A 39 0.39 -16.02 -17.10
CA ASP A 39 0.17 -16.72 -18.36
C ASP A 39 0.74 -15.85 -19.50
N PRO A 40 1.78 -16.33 -20.23
CA PRO A 40 2.41 -15.55 -21.29
C PRO A 40 1.48 -15.24 -22.47
N SER A 41 0.37 -15.97 -22.63
CA SER A 41 -0.58 -15.80 -23.74
C SER A 41 -1.42 -14.52 -23.62
N LEU A 42 -1.52 -13.94 -22.42
CA LEU A 42 -2.29 -12.71 -22.17
C LEU A 42 -1.58 -11.42 -22.58
N ARG A 43 -0.34 -11.49 -23.08
CA ARG A 43 0.47 -10.29 -23.42
C ARG A 43 0.03 -9.54 -24.67
N PHE A 44 -0.88 -10.10 -25.50
CA PHE A 44 -1.19 -9.50 -26.81
C PHE A 44 -2.67 -9.55 -27.21
N VAL A 45 -3.57 -8.98 -26.40
CA VAL A 45 -4.97 -8.76 -26.79
C VAL A 45 -5.24 -7.26 -26.91
N PRO A 46 -5.54 -6.74 -28.12
CA PRO A 46 -5.72 -5.29 -28.35
C PRO A 46 -6.82 -4.64 -27.48
N GLY A 47 -7.86 -5.36 -27.08
CA GLY A 47 -8.90 -4.87 -26.16
C GLY A 47 -8.50 -4.82 -24.68
N PHE A 48 -7.39 -5.46 -24.30
CA PHE A 48 -6.95 -5.54 -22.91
C PHE A 48 -6.44 -4.21 -22.35
N ARG A 49 -5.90 -3.33 -23.22
CA ARG A 49 -5.38 -2.01 -22.81
C ARG A 49 -6.49 -1.04 -22.39
N TYR A 50 -7.64 -1.05 -23.09
CA TYR A 50 -8.72 -0.10 -22.79
C TYR A 50 -9.34 -0.36 -21.39
N GLY A 51 -9.67 -1.61 -21.08
CA GLY A 51 -10.21 -1.98 -19.77
C GLY A 51 -9.20 -1.89 -18.60
N TYR A 52 -7.88 -1.82 -18.89
CA TYR A 52 -6.84 -1.60 -17.87
C TYR A 52 -6.85 -0.15 -17.36
N TRP A 53 -6.94 0.84 -18.26
CA TRP A 53 -6.92 2.26 -17.88
C TRP A 53 -8.14 2.66 -17.03
N GLU A 54 -9.31 2.11 -17.34
CA GLU A 54 -10.51 2.36 -16.54
C GLU A 54 -10.40 1.74 -15.14
N ARG A 55 -9.82 0.55 -15.02
CA ARG A 55 -9.59 -0.10 -13.73
C ARG A 55 -8.54 0.65 -12.92
N GLU A 56 -7.45 1.09 -13.56
CA GLU A 56 -6.41 1.90 -12.93
C GLU A 56 -7.00 3.22 -12.39
N ALA A 57 -7.80 3.91 -13.18
CA ALA A 57 -8.44 5.16 -12.74
C ALA A 57 -9.34 4.93 -11.53
N ARG A 58 -10.19 3.90 -11.54
CA ARG A 58 -11.07 3.56 -10.40
C ARG A 58 -10.28 3.13 -9.16
N GLY A 59 -9.22 2.34 -9.32
CA GLY A 59 -8.34 1.95 -8.22
C GLY A 59 -7.64 3.14 -7.58
N LEU A 60 -7.20 4.12 -8.40
CA LEU A 60 -6.60 5.35 -7.90
C LEU A 60 -7.64 6.28 -7.22
N GLU A 61 -8.85 6.36 -7.72
CA GLU A 61 -9.93 7.10 -7.06
C GLU A 61 -10.23 6.49 -5.68
N LEU A 62 -10.39 5.18 -5.60
CA LEU A 62 -10.60 4.48 -4.34
C LEU A 62 -9.41 4.69 -3.39
N LEU A 63 -8.17 4.59 -3.87
CA LEU A 63 -7.00 4.88 -3.04
C LEU A 63 -7.08 6.29 -2.45
N LYS A 64 -7.39 7.31 -3.26
CA LYS A 64 -7.48 8.70 -2.82
C LYS A 64 -8.51 8.91 -1.70
N GLU A 65 -9.63 8.21 -1.73
CA GLU A 65 -10.65 8.27 -0.67
C GLU A 65 -10.15 7.74 0.68
N TRP A 66 -9.13 6.87 0.67
CA TRP A 66 -8.56 6.23 1.85
C TRP A 66 -7.28 6.89 2.36
N LEU A 67 -6.72 7.84 1.62
CA LEU A 67 -5.55 8.60 2.06
C LEU A 67 -5.98 9.69 3.05
N SER A 68 -5.14 9.95 4.07
CA SER A 68 -5.27 11.15 4.87
C SER A 68 -4.96 12.38 4.01
N PRO A 69 -5.37 13.60 4.42
CA PRO A 69 -5.02 14.83 3.69
C PRO A 69 -3.51 14.95 3.42
N GLU A 70 -2.66 14.58 4.40
CA GLU A 70 -1.21 14.63 4.29
C GLU A 70 -0.69 13.58 3.29
N GLN A 71 -1.21 12.35 3.36
CA GLN A 71 -0.86 11.27 2.44
C GLN A 71 -1.31 11.61 1.01
N PHE A 72 -2.49 12.20 0.86
CA PHE A 72 -2.97 12.66 -0.44
C PHE A 72 -2.06 13.74 -1.03
N ALA A 73 -1.66 14.74 -0.24
CA ALA A 73 -0.74 15.79 -0.68
C ALA A 73 0.63 15.20 -1.10
N GLN A 74 1.16 14.24 -0.33
CA GLN A 74 2.39 13.52 -0.68
C GLN A 74 2.22 12.79 -2.02
N TYR A 75 1.14 12.03 -2.17
CA TYR A 75 0.90 11.24 -3.37
C TYR A 75 0.72 12.11 -4.61
N HIS A 76 -0.03 13.19 -4.48
CA HIS A 76 -0.26 14.13 -5.59
C HIS A 76 1.03 14.83 -6.06
N SER A 77 1.92 15.18 -5.12
CA SER A 77 3.14 15.93 -5.45
C SER A 77 4.35 15.05 -5.80
N LYS A 78 4.41 13.81 -5.29
CA LYS A 78 5.63 13.00 -5.32
C LYS A 78 5.40 11.55 -5.80
N SER A 79 4.16 11.18 -6.15
CA SER A 79 3.78 9.83 -6.54
C SER A 79 4.11 8.75 -5.50
N TYR A 80 4.16 9.13 -4.22
CA TYR A 80 4.25 8.24 -3.08
C TYR A 80 3.50 8.84 -1.87
N PHE A 81 3.21 8.00 -0.88
CA PHE A 81 2.76 8.43 0.45
C PHE A 81 3.40 7.58 1.53
N GLU A 82 3.40 8.09 2.76
CA GLU A 82 4.00 7.41 3.90
C GLU A 82 2.93 6.90 4.86
N VAL A 83 3.18 5.71 5.42
CA VAL A 83 2.34 5.08 6.44
C VAL A 83 3.18 4.72 7.65
N THR A 84 2.55 4.63 8.81
CA THR A 84 3.20 4.15 10.04
C THR A 84 2.75 2.73 10.33
N GLY A 85 3.70 1.83 10.51
CA GLY A 85 3.43 0.44 10.88
C GLY A 85 2.79 0.35 12.25
N CYS A 86 1.71 -0.43 12.35
CA CYS A 86 0.87 -0.50 13.55
C CYS A 86 1.54 -1.19 14.75
N HIS A 87 2.57 -2.00 14.53
CA HIS A 87 3.27 -2.74 15.60
C HIS A 87 4.61 -2.12 15.96
N SER A 88 5.39 -1.69 14.95
CA SER A 88 6.75 -1.21 15.16
C SER A 88 6.85 0.30 15.30
N GLY A 89 5.85 1.03 14.83
CA GLY A 89 5.90 2.49 14.69
C GLY A 89 6.87 2.98 13.60
N LYS A 90 7.45 2.08 12.81
CA LYS A 90 8.32 2.44 11.69
C LYS A 90 7.54 3.10 10.57
N ARG A 91 8.21 3.98 9.84
CA ARG A 91 7.63 4.62 8.67
C ARG A 91 7.95 3.83 7.40
N TYR A 92 6.96 3.69 6.55
CA TYR A 92 7.05 3.03 5.26
C TYR A 92 6.58 3.99 4.18
N ARG A 93 7.35 4.13 3.11
CA ARG A 93 6.97 4.85 1.90
C ARG A 93 6.42 3.87 0.89
N ILE A 94 5.21 4.12 0.40
CA ILE A 94 4.57 3.36 -0.66
C ILE A 94 4.59 4.22 -1.91
N SER A 95 5.41 3.84 -2.89
CA SER A 95 5.49 4.52 -4.18
C SER A 95 4.46 3.99 -5.16
N HIS A 96 4.10 4.78 -6.17
CA HIS A 96 3.18 4.34 -7.23
C HIS A 96 3.72 3.07 -7.91
N GLY A 97 2.91 2.01 -7.94
CA GLY A 97 3.30 0.75 -8.56
C GLY A 97 2.61 -0.47 -7.94
N THR A 98 2.91 -1.64 -8.51
CA THR A 98 2.33 -2.93 -8.10
C THR A 98 3.32 -3.88 -7.45
N SER A 99 4.62 -3.57 -7.50
CA SER A 99 5.67 -4.43 -6.94
C SER A 99 6.93 -3.62 -6.59
N MET A 100 7.71 -4.10 -5.62
CA MET A 100 8.96 -3.48 -5.17
C MET A 100 8.83 -1.99 -4.82
N ASN A 101 7.65 -1.60 -4.34
CA ASN A 101 7.25 -0.20 -4.18
C ASN A 101 7.14 0.25 -2.72
N ILE A 102 7.47 -0.62 -1.76
CA ILE A 102 7.46 -0.29 -0.33
C ILE A 102 8.89 -0.15 0.17
N HIS A 103 9.17 0.96 0.84
CA HIS A 103 10.47 1.24 1.45
C HIS A 103 10.32 1.60 2.92
N GLU A 104 10.94 0.84 3.81
CA GLU A 104 11.12 1.21 5.21
C GLU A 104 12.08 2.40 5.28
N LEU A 105 11.76 3.40 6.10
CA LEU A 105 12.53 4.62 6.24
C LEU A 105 13.28 4.62 7.57
N ASP A 106 14.50 5.12 7.54
CA ASP A 106 15.27 5.40 8.74
C ASP A 106 14.78 6.68 9.47
N GLY A 107 15.41 7.03 10.58
CA GLY A 107 15.09 8.24 11.35
C GLY A 107 15.25 9.54 10.56
N ALA A 108 16.07 9.54 9.52
CA ALA A 108 16.28 10.69 8.63
C ALA A 108 15.29 10.71 7.45
N GLY A 109 14.39 9.71 7.33
CA GLY A 109 13.45 9.58 6.22
C GLY A 109 14.08 9.02 4.94
N CYS A 110 15.26 8.41 5.04
CA CYS A 110 15.91 7.77 3.92
C CYS A 110 15.48 6.29 3.81
N PRO A 111 15.25 5.76 2.60
CA PRO A 111 14.98 4.36 2.40
C PRO A 111 16.15 3.48 2.86
N CYS A 112 15.88 2.47 3.70
CA CYS A 112 16.89 1.55 4.23
C CYS A 112 16.60 0.08 3.89
N VAL A 113 15.35 -0.32 3.83
CA VAL A 113 14.92 -1.68 3.46
C VAL A 113 13.79 -1.60 2.45
N GLY A 114 13.86 -2.41 1.40
CA GLY A 114 12.78 -2.60 0.44
C GLY A 114 11.92 -3.83 0.79
N TRP A 115 10.61 -3.70 0.64
CA TRP A 115 9.64 -4.75 0.89
C TRP A 115 8.73 -4.93 -0.31
N CYS A 116 8.49 -6.17 -0.71
CA CYS A 116 7.62 -6.50 -1.83
C CYS A 116 6.55 -7.50 -1.39
N PHE A 117 5.32 -7.05 -1.31
CA PHE A 117 4.13 -7.89 -1.16
C PHE A 117 2.96 -7.24 -1.88
N ALA A 118 2.08 -8.06 -2.41
CA ALA A 118 0.87 -7.61 -3.08
C ALA A 118 -0.24 -8.64 -2.91
N PRO A 119 -1.51 -8.24 -2.97
CA PRO A 119 -2.62 -9.17 -3.09
C PRO A 119 -2.50 -9.98 -4.37
N LYS A 120 -3.15 -11.15 -4.39
CA LYS A 120 -3.21 -11.99 -5.58
C LYS A 120 -4.11 -11.39 -6.65
N GLY A 121 -3.76 -11.64 -7.89
CA GLY A 121 -4.57 -11.32 -9.06
C GLY A 121 -3.95 -10.27 -9.95
N TYR A 122 -4.66 -9.95 -11.03
CA TYR A 122 -4.31 -8.86 -11.95
C TYR A 122 -4.85 -7.55 -11.40
N LEU A 123 -4.17 -7.01 -10.39
CA LEU A 123 -4.55 -5.78 -9.73
C LEU A 123 -3.83 -4.58 -10.34
N VAL A 124 -4.51 -3.45 -10.32
CA VAL A 124 -3.96 -2.15 -10.72
C VAL A 124 -3.23 -1.50 -9.55
N ALA A 125 -2.41 -0.49 -9.83
CA ALA A 125 -1.55 0.11 -8.81
C ALA A 125 -2.34 0.70 -7.64
N GLY A 126 -3.49 1.32 -7.90
CA GLY A 126 -4.36 1.85 -6.84
C GLY A 126 -4.80 0.80 -5.83
N ASP A 127 -5.27 -0.37 -6.32
CA ASP A 127 -5.72 -1.47 -5.46
C ASP A 127 -4.56 -2.06 -4.64
N VAL A 128 -3.40 -2.25 -5.29
CA VAL A 128 -2.21 -2.80 -4.62
C VAL A 128 -1.73 -1.85 -3.52
N MET A 129 -1.58 -0.57 -3.81
CA MET A 129 -1.12 0.43 -2.83
C MET A 129 -2.10 0.59 -1.67
N LEU A 130 -3.42 0.53 -1.93
CA LEU A 130 -4.44 0.55 -0.88
C LEU A 130 -4.34 -0.67 0.02
N ALA A 131 -4.19 -1.87 -0.56
CA ALA A 131 -4.01 -3.10 0.21
C ALA A 131 -2.73 -3.06 1.05
N GLN A 132 -1.63 -2.54 0.51
CA GLN A 132 -0.36 -2.37 1.22
C GLN A 132 -0.50 -1.40 2.39
N LYS A 133 -1.16 -0.26 2.19
CA LYS A 133 -1.48 0.71 3.25
C LYS A 133 -2.25 0.04 4.38
N ILE A 134 -3.38 -0.60 4.07
CA ILE A 134 -4.23 -1.26 5.06
C ILE A 134 -3.43 -2.33 5.82
N ALA A 135 -2.65 -3.16 5.12
CA ALA A 135 -1.86 -4.22 5.74
C ALA A 135 -0.82 -3.67 6.74
N LEU A 136 -0.08 -2.63 6.38
CA LEU A 136 0.92 -2.02 7.27
C LEU A 136 0.28 -1.30 8.47
N GLU A 137 -0.85 -0.65 8.27
CA GLU A 137 -1.55 0.09 9.34
C GLU A 137 -2.40 -0.80 10.26
N THR A 138 -2.70 -2.07 9.88
CA THR A 138 -3.59 -2.95 10.66
C THR A 138 -2.98 -4.28 11.05
N ASP A 139 -2.07 -4.85 10.28
CA ASP A 139 -1.37 -6.11 10.53
C ASP A 139 0.05 -6.09 9.92
N GLU A 140 0.86 -5.15 10.35
CA GLU A 140 2.24 -4.97 9.87
C GLU A 140 3.05 -6.26 9.93
N ARG A 141 2.98 -7.00 11.06
CA ARG A 141 3.72 -8.26 11.22
C ARG A 141 3.31 -9.31 10.21
N GLY A 142 2.00 -9.47 10.00
CA GLY A 142 1.48 -10.41 9.01
C GLY A 142 1.89 -10.02 7.59
N ALA A 143 1.87 -8.73 7.25
CA ALA A 143 2.30 -8.22 5.96
C ALA A 143 3.80 -8.48 5.70
N LEU A 144 4.65 -8.12 6.67
CA LEU A 144 6.10 -8.29 6.54
C LEU A 144 6.53 -9.76 6.58
N ASN A 145 5.78 -10.64 7.24
CA ASN A 145 6.07 -12.07 7.29
C ASN A 145 5.87 -12.79 5.94
N VAL A 146 5.03 -12.25 5.06
CA VAL A 146 4.82 -12.77 3.70
C VAL A 146 5.55 -11.98 2.63
N ALA A 147 6.17 -10.85 3.00
CA ALA A 147 6.89 -9.98 2.09
C ALA A 147 8.28 -10.54 1.75
N ASN A 148 8.69 -10.30 0.51
CA ASN A 148 10.08 -10.48 0.10
C ASN A 148 10.86 -9.17 0.37
N LYS A 149 12.05 -9.29 0.96
CA LYS A 149 12.98 -8.17 1.10
C LYS A 149 13.77 -7.96 -0.19
N PHE A 150 14.03 -6.69 -0.52
CA PHE A 150 14.96 -6.37 -1.61
C PHE A 150 15.94 -5.27 -1.18
N PHE A 151 17.07 -5.23 -1.85
CA PHE A 151 18.12 -4.25 -1.58
C PHE A 151 17.71 -2.87 -2.09
N VAL A 152 17.87 -1.86 -1.24
CA VAL A 152 17.70 -0.45 -1.60
C VAL A 152 19.08 0.17 -1.69
N PRO A 153 19.53 0.61 -2.89
CA PRO A 153 20.80 1.31 -2.99
C PRO A 153 20.74 2.59 -2.16
N THR A 154 21.54 2.65 -1.10
CA THR A 154 21.75 3.89 -0.38
C THR A 154 22.43 4.87 -1.32
N SER A 155 21.74 5.94 -1.70
CA SER A 155 22.37 7.05 -2.42
C SER A 155 23.58 7.48 -1.61
N ARG A 156 24.77 7.37 -2.19
CA ARG A 156 26.02 7.79 -1.55
C ARG A 156 25.82 9.22 -1.08
N ARG A 157 25.77 9.42 0.24
CA ARG A 157 26.04 10.75 0.80
C ARG A 157 27.37 11.19 0.21
N ASN A 158 27.39 12.35 -0.43
CA ASN A 158 28.60 12.99 -0.94
C ASN A 158 29.69 12.86 0.12
N MET A 159 30.65 11.97 -0.14
CA MET A 159 31.94 12.05 0.53
C MET A 159 32.59 13.33 -0.01
N HIS A 160 32.39 14.44 0.69
CA HIS A 160 33.30 15.56 0.54
C HIS A 160 34.69 15.10 0.98
N LEU A 161 35.45 14.69 -0.01
CA LEU A 161 36.93 14.60 0.14
C LEU A 161 37.42 16.04 0.35
N HIS A 162 37.70 16.38 1.58
CA HIS A 162 38.57 17.52 1.87
C HIS A 162 39.99 17.10 1.49
N TYR A 163 40.52 17.71 0.43
CA TYR A 163 41.93 17.81 0.16
C TYR A 163 42.47 19.03 0.91
#